data_14702a37ac1f110eeaa54198dfd45e12
#
_entry.id   14702a37ac1f110eeaa54198dfd45e12
#
_cell.length_a   1.000
_cell.length_b   1.000
_cell.length_c   1.000
_cell.angle_alpha   90.00
_cell.angle_beta   90.00
_cell.angle_gamma   90.00
#
_symmetry.space_group_name_H-M   'P 1'
#
loop_
_entity.id
_entity.type
_entity.pdbx_description
1 polymer ?
#
loop_
_entity_poly.entity_id
_entity_poly.type
_entity_poly.pdbx_seq_one_letter_code
_entity_poly.pdbx_strand_id
1 'polypeptide(L)'
;VDGVLLLVDSFEGPMPQTRFVLKKALSLKLPVLVVVNKIDRPDARCSEVIDEVLDLFIELDADEDQLDFPVLFASGRDGYASLDPDAREGDMRPLFEAILQHVPAPEGEADGPLQILFSNIDYDDYTGRIGIGRIERGTIRQNQEIAVCNYHTPDTPAKKAKAVSLYQFEGLGREAVTEASAGNIIAMSGIGEVTIGDTICAPDAVEPIEFVKISAPTLEMTFSVNDSPFA
;
A
#
# COMPACT_ATOMS: atom_id res chain seq x y z
N VAL A 1 3.13 -4.21 2.56
CA VAL A 1 3.59 -4.37 1.17
C VAL A 1 4.69 -5.42 1.12
N ASP A 2 4.77 -6.15 0.02
CA ASP A 2 5.69 -7.29 -0.14
C ASP A 2 6.85 -6.97 -1.10
N GLY A 3 6.83 -5.79 -1.73
CA GLY A 3 7.88 -5.26 -2.59
C GLY A 3 7.65 -3.80 -2.94
N VAL A 4 8.63 -3.17 -3.54
CA VAL A 4 8.62 -1.73 -3.88
C VAL A 4 9.03 -1.53 -5.34
N LEU A 5 8.23 -0.78 -6.10
CA LEU A 5 8.64 -0.21 -7.38
C LEU A 5 9.19 1.19 -7.12
N LEU A 6 10.51 1.35 -7.24
CA LEU A 6 11.17 2.64 -7.10
C LEU A 6 11.19 3.37 -8.44
N LEU A 7 10.23 4.26 -8.63
CA LEU A 7 10.12 5.08 -9.84
C LEU A 7 11.10 6.24 -9.79
N VAL A 8 11.96 6.34 -10.78
CA VAL A 8 12.94 7.43 -10.94
C VAL A 8 12.77 8.07 -12.31
N ASP A 9 12.82 9.38 -12.37
CA ASP A 9 12.76 10.13 -13.63
C ASP A 9 14.07 9.98 -14.41
N SER A 10 13.99 9.68 -15.70
CA SER A 10 15.16 9.44 -16.58
C SER A 10 16.06 10.65 -16.77
N PHE A 11 15.61 11.85 -16.41
CA PHE A 11 16.38 13.08 -16.50
C PHE A 11 16.77 13.63 -15.13
N GLU A 12 15.80 13.73 -14.19
CA GLU A 12 16.05 14.34 -12.88
C GLU A 12 16.83 13.41 -11.95
N GLY A 13 16.73 12.08 -12.12
CA GLY A 13 17.36 11.12 -11.25
C GLY A 13 16.64 10.96 -9.89
N PRO A 14 17.31 10.39 -8.88
CA PRO A 14 16.73 10.20 -7.56
C PRO A 14 16.58 11.54 -6.80
N MET A 15 15.34 11.81 -6.36
CA MET A 15 14.95 13.01 -5.62
C MET A 15 14.97 12.75 -4.09
N PRO A 16 14.90 13.80 -3.23
CA PRO A 16 14.87 13.61 -1.79
C PRO A 16 13.79 12.66 -1.29
N GLN A 17 12.61 12.65 -1.94
CA GLN A 17 11.53 11.73 -1.64
C GLN A 17 11.89 10.28 -1.99
N THR A 18 12.60 10.06 -3.11
CA THR A 18 13.14 8.75 -3.49
C THR A 18 14.05 8.20 -2.40
N ARG A 19 14.94 9.04 -1.86
CA ARG A 19 15.82 8.68 -0.73
C ARG A 19 15.04 8.24 0.51
N PHE A 20 14.00 8.99 0.87
CA PHE A 20 13.18 8.68 2.04
C PHE A 20 12.47 7.32 1.90
N VAL A 21 11.83 7.08 0.75
CA VAL A 21 11.12 5.83 0.46
C VAL A 21 12.09 4.66 0.41
N LEU A 22 13.22 4.81 -0.31
CA LEU A 22 14.22 3.76 -0.43
C LEU A 22 14.81 3.37 0.94
N LYS A 23 15.18 4.35 1.77
CA LYS A 23 15.66 4.09 3.14
C LYS A 23 14.68 3.23 3.93
N LYS A 24 13.38 3.50 3.79
CA LYS A 24 12.34 2.72 4.47
C LYS A 24 12.23 1.30 3.90
N ALA A 25 12.28 1.15 2.58
CA ALA A 25 12.24 -0.16 1.92
C ALA A 25 13.43 -1.04 2.35
N LEU A 26 14.65 -0.49 2.30
CA LEU A 26 15.87 -1.19 2.71
C LEU A 26 15.83 -1.60 4.19
N SER A 27 15.37 -0.72 5.09
CA SER A 27 15.26 -1.04 6.52
C SER A 27 14.27 -2.17 6.81
N LEU A 28 13.28 -2.37 5.95
CA LEU A 28 12.29 -3.44 6.03
C LEU A 28 12.69 -4.68 5.20
N LYS A 29 13.86 -4.65 4.56
CA LYS A 29 14.37 -5.70 3.67
C LYS A 29 13.38 -6.10 2.56
N LEU A 30 12.63 -5.12 2.04
CA LEU A 30 11.73 -5.34 0.93
C LEU A 30 12.51 -5.44 -0.38
N PRO A 31 12.13 -6.34 -1.31
CA PRO A 31 12.68 -6.35 -2.65
C PRO A 31 12.32 -5.04 -3.36
N VAL A 32 13.30 -4.43 -4.02
CA VAL A 32 13.16 -3.15 -4.72
C VAL A 32 13.40 -3.37 -6.21
N LEU A 33 12.42 -3.06 -7.05
CA LEU A 33 12.57 -2.95 -8.49
C LEU A 33 12.73 -1.48 -8.86
N VAL A 34 13.80 -1.13 -9.53
CA VAL A 34 14.03 0.23 -10.03
C VAL A 34 13.40 0.38 -11.40
N VAL A 35 12.57 1.40 -11.58
CA VAL A 35 11.93 1.73 -12.86
C VAL A 35 12.32 3.14 -13.27
N VAL A 36 13.20 3.23 -14.25
CA VAL A 36 13.59 4.51 -14.87
C VAL A 36 12.48 4.91 -15.83
N ASN A 37 11.66 5.88 -15.43
CA ASN A 37 10.49 6.32 -16.18
C ASN A 37 10.77 7.57 -17.02
N LYS A 38 9.89 7.83 -18.00
CA LYS A 38 9.96 8.93 -18.95
C LYS A 38 11.13 8.83 -19.94
N ILE A 39 11.49 7.61 -20.35
CA ILE A 39 12.56 7.40 -21.35
C ILE A 39 12.19 7.92 -22.75
N ASP A 40 10.93 8.27 -22.98
CA ASP A 40 10.43 8.95 -24.16
C ASP A 40 10.97 10.39 -24.32
N ARG A 41 11.53 10.97 -23.27
CA ARG A 41 12.09 12.32 -23.31
C ARG A 41 13.38 12.36 -24.12
N PRO A 42 13.60 13.44 -24.91
CA PRO A 42 14.83 13.60 -25.72
C PRO A 42 16.09 13.88 -24.89
N ASP A 43 15.90 14.32 -23.63
CA ASP A 43 16.93 14.65 -22.66
C ASP A 43 17.15 13.53 -21.61
N ALA A 44 16.60 12.32 -21.85
CA ALA A 44 16.80 11.18 -20.97
C ALA A 44 18.28 10.76 -20.90
N ARG A 45 18.77 10.51 -19.67
CA ARG A 45 20.15 10.11 -19.35
C ARG A 45 20.16 8.83 -18.50
N CYS A 46 19.55 7.79 -19.02
CA CYS A 46 19.24 6.56 -18.27
C CYS A 46 20.45 5.94 -17.57
N SER A 47 21.61 5.86 -18.22
CA SER A 47 22.82 5.26 -17.63
C SER A 47 23.31 6.04 -16.41
N GLU A 48 23.36 7.38 -16.51
CA GLU A 48 23.78 8.24 -15.41
C GLU A 48 22.79 8.15 -14.22
N VAL A 49 21.48 8.05 -14.51
CA VAL A 49 20.46 7.91 -13.49
C VAL A 49 20.59 6.56 -12.75
N ILE A 50 20.96 5.49 -13.44
CA ILE A 50 21.21 4.19 -12.81
C ILE A 50 22.41 4.29 -11.85
N ASP A 51 23.49 4.94 -12.27
CA ASP A 51 24.66 5.14 -11.42
C ASP A 51 24.32 5.99 -10.19
N GLU A 52 23.52 7.06 -10.34
CA GLU A 52 23.02 7.88 -9.24
C GLU A 52 22.11 7.07 -8.26
N VAL A 53 21.31 6.16 -8.79
CA VAL A 53 20.48 5.25 -7.96
C VAL A 53 21.36 4.27 -7.21
N LEU A 54 22.36 3.68 -7.85
CA LEU A 54 23.32 2.78 -7.21
C LEU A 54 24.09 3.49 -6.08
N ASP A 55 24.56 4.70 -6.35
CA ASP A 55 25.21 5.53 -5.33
C ASP A 55 24.29 5.79 -4.13
N LEU A 56 22.99 6.03 -4.40
CA LEU A 56 22.00 6.21 -3.35
C LEU A 56 21.81 4.95 -2.49
N PHE A 57 21.77 3.76 -3.10
CA PHE A 57 21.71 2.49 -2.35
C PHE A 57 22.96 2.33 -1.45
N ILE A 58 24.16 2.60 -1.98
CA ILE A 58 25.42 2.54 -1.22
C ILE A 58 25.41 3.56 -0.06
N GLU A 59 24.99 4.80 -0.29
CA GLU A 59 24.85 5.82 0.75
C GLU A 59 23.86 5.45 1.86
N LEU A 60 22.91 4.58 1.57
CA LEU A 60 21.90 4.09 2.51
C LEU A 60 22.29 2.77 3.17
N ASP A 61 23.57 2.35 3.03
CA ASP A 61 24.13 1.11 3.59
C ASP A 61 23.39 -0.16 3.13
N ALA A 62 22.98 -0.23 1.86
CA ALA A 62 22.38 -1.41 1.26
C ALA A 62 23.38 -2.60 1.30
N ASP A 63 22.88 -3.79 1.61
CA ASP A 63 23.67 -5.02 1.58
C ASP A 63 23.87 -5.56 0.14
N GLU A 64 24.70 -6.60 -0.04
CA GLU A 64 25.03 -7.14 -1.36
C GLU A 64 23.79 -7.64 -2.10
N ASP A 65 22.84 -8.26 -1.40
CA ASP A 65 21.59 -8.76 -2.01
C ASP A 65 20.69 -7.58 -2.47
N GLN A 66 20.68 -6.49 -1.72
CA GLN A 66 19.93 -5.28 -2.04
C GLN A 66 20.54 -4.47 -3.19
N LEU A 67 21.86 -4.58 -3.42
CA LEU A 67 22.54 -3.93 -4.54
C LEU A 67 22.31 -4.63 -5.88
N ASP A 68 21.88 -5.90 -5.88
CA ASP A 68 21.52 -6.64 -7.10
C ASP A 68 20.04 -6.41 -7.47
N PHE A 69 19.64 -5.15 -7.54
CA PHE A 69 18.28 -4.79 -7.88
C PHE A 69 18.01 -4.83 -9.39
N PRO A 70 16.86 -5.36 -9.84
CA PRO A 70 16.47 -5.31 -11.24
C PRO A 70 16.12 -3.90 -11.68
N VAL A 71 16.51 -3.54 -12.90
CA VAL A 71 16.24 -2.25 -13.53
C VAL A 71 15.37 -2.43 -14.76
N LEU A 72 14.31 -1.64 -14.85
CA LEU A 72 13.46 -1.51 -16.02
C LEU A 72 13.40 -0.06 -16.48
N PHE A 73 13.11 0.09 -17.76
CA PHE A 73 12.92 1.39 -18.40
C PHE A 73 11.47 1.51 -18.86
N ALA A 74 10.84 2.65 -18.65
CA ALA A 74 9.43 2.82 -18.97
C ALA A 74 9.08 4.20 -19.51
N SER A 75 8.03 4.25 -20.31
CA SER A 75 7.27 5.47 -20.58
C SER A 75 5.83 5.28 -20.09
N GLY A 76 5.54 5.83 -18.94
CA GLY A 76 4.17 5.82 -18.40
C GLY A 76 3.19 6.60 -19.27
N ARG A 77 3.68 7.59 -20.05
CA ARG A 77 2.87 8.35 -20.99
C ARG A 77 2.43 7.51 -22.19
N ASP A 78 3.38 6.75 -22.76
CA ASP A 78 3.15 5.98 -23.98
C ASP A 78 2.74 4.52 -23.68
N GLY A 79 2.76 4.11 -22.39
CA GLY A 79 2.21 2.84 -21.91
C GLY A 79 3.09 1.62 -22.20
N TYR A 80 4.42 1.74 -22.16
CA TYR A 80 5.32 0.60 -22.34
C TYR A 80 6.45 0.55 -21.29
N ALA A 81 7.00 -0.65 -21.11
CA ALA A 81 8.21 -0.91 -20.33
C ALA A 81 9.14 -1.87 -21.08
N SER A 82 10.45 -1.79 -20.81
CA SER A 82 11.48 -2.61 -21.46
C SER A 82 12.67 -2.83 -20.52
N LEU A 83 13.49 -3.83 -20.83
CA LEU A 83 14.84 -4.00 -20.28
C LEU A 83 15.89 -3.20 -21.06
N ASP A 84 15.52 -2.66 -22.21
CA ASP A 84 16.37 -1.85 -23.07
C ASP A 84 16.06 -0.36 -22.89
N PRO A 85 17.05 0.50 -22.51
CA PRO A 85 16.85 1.95 -22.35
C PRO A 85 16.53 2.66 -23.66
N ASP A 86 16.87 2.06 -24.79
CA ASP A 86 16.63 2.63 -26.12
C ASP A 86 15.30 2.22 -26.76
N ALA A 87 14.52 1.37 -26.09
CA ALA A 87 13.19 1.00 -26.55
C ALA A 87 12.27 2.23 -26.67
N ARG A 88 11.46 2.27 -27.73
CA ARG A 88 10.52 3.38 -27.99
C ARG A 88 9.09 2.91 -28.24
N GLU A 89 8.86 1.61 -28.17
CA GLU A 89 7.57 0.95 -28.36
C GLU A 89 7.49 -0.34 -27.54
N GLY A 90 6.28 -0.85 -27.32
CA GLY A 90 6.05 -2.06 -26.58
C GLY A 90 4.75 -2.00 -25.77
N ASP A 91 4.71 -2.77 -24.72
CA ASP A 91 3.62 -2.79 -23.74
C ASP A 91 4.17 -2.88 -22.30
N MET A 92 3.28 -2.97 -21.31
CA MET A 92 3.68 -3.02 -19.89
C MET A 92 4.01 -4.44 -19.39
N ARG A 93 3.96 -5.46 -20.25
CA ARG A 93 4.24 -6.86 -19.84
C ARG A 93 5.61 -7.02 -19.18
N PRO A 94 6.71 -6.47 -19.70
CA PRO A 94 8.01 -6.61 -19.05
C PRO A 94 8.02 -6.15 -17.57
N LEU A 95 7.28 -5.09 -17.25
CA LEU A 95 7.13 -4.63 -15.86
C LEU A 95 6.33 -5.63 -15.02
N PHE A 96 5.23 -6.15 -15.54
CA PHE A 96 4.41 -7.12 -14.82
C PHE A 96 5.14 -8.44 -14.60
N GLU A 97 5.89 -8.91 -15.61
CA GLU A 97 6.74 -10.10 -15.50
C GLU A 97 7.84 -9.93 -14.45
N ALA A 98 8.49 -8.76 -14.42
CA ALA A 98 9.49 -8.44 -13.41
C ALA A 98 8.89 -8.39 -11.99
N ILE A 99 7.69 -7.84 -11.82
CA ILE A 99 6.98 -7.88 -10.52
C ILE A 99 6.75 -9.33 -10.09
N LEU A 100 6.21 -10.18 -10.97
CA LEU A 100 5.93 -11.59 -10.67
C LEU A 100 7.20 -12.39 -10.36
N GLN A 101 8.34 -12.02 -10.95
CA GLN A 101 9.62 -12.68 -10.76
C GLN A 101 10.31 -12.27 -9.46
N HIS A 102 10.25 -10.99 -9.08
CA HIS A 102 11.08 -10.42 -8.02
C HIS A 102 10.31 -10.08 -6.74
N VAL A 103 8.99 -9.93 -6.80
CA VAL A 103 8.17 -9.67 -5.61
C VAL A 103 7.50 -10.98 -5.17
N PRO A 104 7.71 -11.43 -3.93
CA PRO A 104 7.08 -12.64 -3.44
C PRO A 104 5.55 -12.48 -3.40
N ALA A 105 4.83 -13.57 -3.56
CA ALA A 105 3.40 -13.59 -3.33
C ALA A 105 3.10 -13.24 -1.86
N PRO A 106 1.96 -12.58 -1.58
CA PRO A 106 1.57 -12.28 -0.21
C PRO A 106 1.53 -13.56 0.63
N GLU A 107 2.24 -13.54 1.75
CA GLU A 107 2.16 -14.62 2.74
C GLU A 107 0.93 -14.44 3.62
N GLY A 108 0.30 -15.55 4.01
CA GLY A 108 -0.83 -15.54 4.91
C GLY A 108 -1.44 -16.92 5.08
N GLU A 109 -1.89 -17.23 6.29
CA GLU A 109 -2.54 -18.48 6.64
C GLU A 109 -4.07 -18.34 6.47
N ALA A 110 -4.61 -18.79 5.33
CA ALA A 110 -6.03 -18.64 5.01
C ALA A 110 -6.97 -19.41 5.96
N ASP A 111 -6.50 -20.53 6.53
CA ASP A 111 -7.28 -21.38 7.44
C ASP A 111 -7.15 -20.96 8.93
N GLY A 112 -6.32 -19.96 9.23
CA GLY A 112 -6.14 -19.44 10.58
C GLY A 112 -7.30 -18.58 11.07
N PRO A 113 -7.34 -18.23 12.37
CA PRO A 113 -8.33 -17.29 12.90
C PRO A 113 -8.16 -15.90 12.27
N LEU A 114 -9.28 -15.27 11.91
CA LEU A 114 -9.32 -14.00 11.19
C LEU A 114 -8.53 -12.91 11.90
N GLN A 115 -7.71 -12.19 11.13
CA GLN A 115 -6.97 -11.02 11.59
C GLN A 115 -6.76 -10.04 10.43
N ILE A 116 -7.30 -8.80 10.56
CA ILE A 116 -7.20 -7.74 9.56
C ILE A 116 -6.78 -6.46 10.26
N LEU A 117 -5.72 -5.80 9.77
CA LEU A 117 -5.32 -4.48 10.25
C LEU A 117 -5.85 -3.39 9.33
N PHE A 118 -6.63 -2.46 9.86
CA PHE A 118 -7.05 -1.28 9.11
C PHE A 118 -5.93 -0.24 9.06
N SER A 119 -5.42 -0.03 7.85
CA SER A 119 -4.37 0.95 7.54
C SER A 119 -4.92 2.26 6.97
N ASN A 120 -6.16 2.27 6.51
CA ASN A 120 -6.83 3.45 5.96
C ASN A 120 -8.33 3.43 6.26
N ILE A 121 -8.96 4.60 6.19
CA ILE A 121 -10.40 4.79 6.36
C ILE A 121 -10.92 5.65 5.22
N ASP A 122 -12.06 5.26 4.71
CA ASP A 122 -12.85 6.03 3.77
C ASP A 122 -14.25 6.27 4.33
N TYR A 123 -15.04 7.08 3.68
CA TYR A 123 -16.39 7.43 4.09
C TYR A 123 -17.34 7.45 2.89
N ASP A 124 -18.51 6.91 3.10
CA ASP A 124 -19.61 6.93 2.13
C ASP A 124 -20.88 7.40 2.84
N ASP A 125 -21.63 8.30 2.22
CA ASP A 125 -22.80 8.93 2.83
C ASP A 125 -23.93 7.95 3.21
N TYR A 126 -23.97 6.77 2.58
CA TYR A 126 -24.99 5.75 2.82
C TYR A 126 -24.53 4.65 3.77
N THR A 127 -23.27 4.25 3.69
CA THR A 127 -22.72 3.13 4.48
C THR A 127 -21.89 3.59 5.66
N GLY A 128 -21.60 4.88 5.76
CA GLY A 128 -20.78 5.47 6.82
C GLY A 128 -19.29 5.18 6.62
N ARG A 129 -18.58 4.94 7.72
CA ARG A 129 -17.14 4.63 7.67
C ARG A 129 -16.85 3.29 7.04
N ILE A 130 -15.84 3.28 6.19
CA ILE A 130 -15.32 2.10 5.49
C ILE A 130 -13.88 1.90 5.95
N GLY A 131 -13.62 0.78 6.62
CA GLY A 131 -12.26 0.39 6.98
C GLY A 131 -11.57 -0.28 5.80
N ILE A 132 -10.34 0.12 5.51
CA ILE A 132 -9.51 -0.47 4.45
C ILE A 132 -8.28 -1.08 5.10
N GLY A 133 -8.02 -2.37 4.81
CA GLY A 133 -6.90 -3.07 5.40
C GLY A 133 -6.55 -4.37 4.70
N ARG A 134 -5.38 -4.90 5.06
CA ARG A 134 -4.90 -6.19 4.60
C ARG A 134 -5.39 -7.29 5.55
N ILE A 135 -5.81 -8.40 4.98
CA ILE A 135 -6.07 -9.63 5.73
C ILE A 135 -4.71 -10.29 5.97
N GLU A 136 -4.25 -10.28 7.21
CA GLU A 136 -2.98 -10.91 7.60
C GLU A 136 -3.15 -12.41 7.80
N ARG A 137 -4.32 -12.84 8.28
CA ARG A 137 -4.63 -14.23 8.56
C ARG A 137 -6.13 -14.50 8.45
N GLY A 138 -6.48 -15.72 8.04
CA GLY A 138 -7.85 -16.18 7.97
C GLY A 138 -8.60 -15.75 6.72
N THR A 139 -9.90 -15.99 6.75
CA THR A 139 -10.85 -15.66 5.69
C THR A 139 -12.03 -14.91 6.28
N ILE A 140 -12.42 -13.80 5.68
CA ILE A 140 -13.62 -13.02 6.03
C ILE A 140 -14.74 -13.28 5.03
N ARG A 141 -15.97 -13.40 5.54
CA ARG A 141 -17.18 -13.52 4.70
C ARG A 141 -18.15 -12.39 4.98
N GLN A 142 -18.92 -12.06 3.95
CA GLN A 142 -20.00 -11.10 4.10
C GLN A 142 -20.99 -11.57 5.18
N ASN A 143 -21.47 -10.64 6.01
CA ASN A 143 -22.33 -10.88 7.15
C ASN A 143 -21.73 -11.70 8.29
N GLN A 144 -20.42 -11.93 8.31
CA GLN A 144 -19.74 -12.61 9.42
C GLN A 144 -19.73 -11.74 10.68
N GLU A 145 -19.88 -12.38 11.83
CA GLU A 145 -19.64 -11.74 13.13
C GLU A 145 -18.14 -11.61 13.37
N ILE A 146 -17.74 -10.44 13.85
CA ILE A 146 -16.34 -10.05 14.06
C ILE A 146 -16.18 -9.31 15.38
N ALA A 147 -14.95 -9.25 15.86
CA ALA A 147 -14.54 -8.42 17.00
C ALA A 147 -13.59 -7.33 16.52
N VAL A 148 -13.79 -6.11 16.99
CA VAL A 148 -12.93 -4.95 16.73
C VAL A 148 -12.14 -4.65 17.99
N CYS A 149 -10.82 -4.64 17.90
CA CYS A 149 -9.90 -4.34 19.00
C CYS A 149 -8.77 -3.41 18.51
N ASN A 150 -7.99 -2.86 19.45
CA ASN A 150 -6.88 -1.98 19.11
C ASN A 150 -5.69 -2.26 20.03
N TYR A 151 -4.50 -2.37 19.45
CA TYR A 151 -3.26 -2.69 20.17
C TYR A 151 -2.92 -1.66 21.28
N HIS A 152 -3.20 -0.39 21.04
CA HIS A 152 -2.88 0.69 21.99
C HIS A 152 -3.94 0.89 23.09
N THR A 153 -5.03 0.12 23.08
CA THR A 153 -6.08 0.16 24.10
C THR A 153 -6.43 -1.25 24.60
N PRO A 154 -5.44 -1.99 25.15
CA PRO A 154 -5.63 -3.40 25.49
C PRO A 154 -6.71 -3.63 26.59
N ASP A 155 -6.92 -2.63 27.46
CA ASP A 155 -7.93 -2.68 28.52
C ASP A 155 -9.36 -2.43 28.03
N THR A 156 -9.53 -2.00 26.77
CA THR A 156 -10.85 -1.77 26.18
C THR A 156 -11.39 -3.10 25.63
N PRO A 157 -12.56 -3.57 26.09
CA PRO A 157 -13.16 -4.79 25.56
C PRO A 157 -13.38 -4.69 24.04
N ALA A 158 -13.10 -5.77 23.33
CA ALA A 158 -13.35 -5.84 21.89
C ALA A 158 -14.83 -5.60 21.59
N LYS A 159 -15.09 -4.74 20.62
CA LYS A 159 -16.46 -4.42 20.18
C LYS A 159 -16.92 -5.49 19.20
N LYS A 160 -18.10 -6.08 19.45
CA LYS A 160 -18.73 -6.98 18.47
C LYS A 160 -19.32 -6.15 17.33
N ALA A 161 -19.07 -6.59 16.11
CA ALA A 161 -19.61 -5.99 14.91
C ALA A 161 -19.94 -7.06 13.87
N LYS A 162 -20.46 -6.63 12.72
CA LYS A 162 -20.79 -7.52 11.61
C LYS A 162 -20.23 -6.92 10.31
N ALA A 163 -19.54 -7.72 9.52
CA ALA A 163 -19.02 -7.33 8.21
C ALA A 163 -20.17 -7.27 7.20
N VAL A 164 -20.87 -6.14 7.09
CA VAL A 164 -22.07 -6.03 6.25
C VAL A 164 -21.72 -6.11 4.77
N SER A 165 -20.74 -5.35 4.32
CA SER A 165 -20.30 -5.34 2.94
C SER A 165 -18.78 -5.48 2.87
N LEU A 166 -18.33 -6.28 1.91
CA LEU A 166 -16.93 -6.49 1.59
C LEU A 166 -16.68 -6.08 0.14
N TYR A 167 -15.56 -5.40 -0.09
CA TYR A 167 -15.11 -4.99 -1.41
C TYR A 167 -13.64 -5.32 -1.59
N GLN A 168 -13.25 -5.76 -2.77
CA GLN A 168 -11.87 -5.82 -3.22
C GLN A 168 -11.58 -4.68 -4.20
N PHE A 169 -10.31 -4.30 -4.29
CA PHE A 169 -9.87 -3.28 -5.25
C PHE A 169 -9.52 -3.94 -6.57
N GLU A 170 -10.14 -3.45 -7.64
CA GLU A 170 -9.83 -3.86 -9.01
C GLU A 170 -9.60 -2.63 -9.87
N GLY A 171 -8.37 -2.46 -10.34
CA GLY A 171 -7.92 -1.22 -10.97
C GLY A 171 -8.13 -0.02 -10.05
N LEU A 172 -8.91 0.95 -10.50
CA LEU A 172 -9.26 2.15 -9.73
C LEU A 172 -10.61 2.03 -9.00
N GLY A 173 -11.31 0.92 -9.19
CA GLY A 173 -12.63 0.68 -8.62
C GLY A 173 -12.62 -0.26 -7.42
N ARG A 174 -13.82 -0.49 -6.90
CA ARG A 174 -14.10 -1.48 -5.85
C ARG A 174 -15.18 -2.41 -6.34
N GLU A 175 -14.93 -3.71 -6.24
CA GLU A 175 -15.91 -4.74 -6.56
C GLU A 175 -16.41 -5.41 -5.27
N ALA A 176 -17.73 -5.61 -5.20
CA ALA A 176 -18.34 -6.32 -4.07
C ALA A 176 -18.00 -7.80 -4.14
N VAL A 177 -17.53 -8.35 -3.01
CA VAL A 177 -17.18 -9.75 -2.88
C VAL A 177 -17.92 -10.39 -1.72
N THR A 178 -18.14 -11.70 -1.78
CA THR A 178 -18.79 -12.45 -0.71
C THR A 178 -17.80 -12.99 0.32
N GLU A 179 -16.55 -13.18 -0.08
CA GLU A 179 -15.45 -13.59 0.80
C GLU A 179 -14.10 -13.09 0.30
N ALA A 180 -13.14 -12.97 1.21
CA ALA A 180 -11.74 -12.66 0.92
C ALA A 180 -10.84 -13.33 1.95
N SER A 181 -9.61 -13.72 1.55
CA SER A 181 -8.67 -14.46 2.38
C SER A 181 -7.36 -13.72 2.60
N ALA A 182 -6.51 -14.25 3.46
CA ALA A 182 -5.18 -13.74 3.78
C ALA A 182 -4.40 -13.32 2.53
N GLY A 183 -3.68 -12.18 2.63
CA GLY A 183 -2.98 -11.53 1.54
C GLY A 183 -3.80 -10.48 0.76
N ASN A 184 -5.13 -10.55 0.78
CA ASN A 184 -5.96 -9.57 0.09
C ASN A 184 -6.07 -8.25 0.86
N ILE A 185 -6.15 -7.15 0.13
CA ILE A 185 -6.54 -5.84 0.65
C ILE A 185 -8.03 -5.66 0.38
N ILE A 186 -8.79 -5.39 1.44
CA ILE A 186 -10.24 -5.22 1.36
C ILE A 186 -10.69 -3.87 1.90
N ALA A 187 -11.85 -3.44 1.46
CA ALA A 187 -12.64 -2.41 2.08
C ALA A 187 -13.89 -3.03 2.72
N MET A 188 -14.22 -2.65 3.95
CA MET A 188 -15.34 -3.21 4.71
C MET A 188 -16.18 -2.12 5.34
N SER A 189 -17.51 -2.24 5.23
CA SER A 189 -18.48 -1.34 5.86
C SER A 189 -19.39 -2.08 6.85
N GLY A 190 -20.18 -1.31 7.61
CA GLY A 190 -21.13 -1.83 8.59
C GLY A 190 -20.53 -2.12 9.97
N ILE A 191 -19.31 -1.72 10.21
CA ILE A 191 -18.56 -1.96 11.45
C ILE A 191 -18.67 -0.84 12.48
N GLY A 192 -19.48 0.19 12.19
CA GLY A 192 -19.66 1.34 13.06
C GLY A 192 -18.46 2.30 13.04
N GLU A 193 -18.11 2.85 14.19
CA GLU A 193 -16.95 3.72 14.32
C GLU A 193 -15.66 2.90 14.38
N VAL A 194 -14.86 2.99 13.34
CA VAL A 194 -13.52 2.40 13.26
C VAL A 194 -12.48 3.47 13.04
N THR A 195 -11.27 3.17 13.48
CA THR A 195 -10.10 4.05 13.35
C THR A 195 -8.93 3.32 12.67
N ILE A 196 -7.99 4.08 12.13
CA ILE A 196 -6.74 3.51 11.61
C ILE A 196 -6.02 2.83 12.77
N GLY A 197 -5.54 1.60 12.55
CA GLY A 197 -4.91 0.77 13.55
C GLY A 197 -5.85 -0.17 14.30
N ASP A 198 -7.15 -0.07 14.07
CA ASP A 198 -8.07 -1.09 14.58
C ASP A 198 -7.81 -2.42 13.88
N THR A 199 -7.84 -3.48 14.68
CA THR A 199 -7.72 -4.86 14.21
C THR A 199 -9.08 -5.54 14.25
N ILE A 200 -9.44 -6.17 13.14
CA ILE A 200 -10.62 -7.02 13.04
C ILE A 200 -10.20 -8.47 13.29
N CYS A 201 -10.84 -9.13 14.24
CA CYS A 201 -10.55 -10.49 14.63
C CYS A 201 -11.80 -11.39 14.58
N ALA A 202 -11.58 -12.69 14.61
CA ALA A 202 -12.63 -13.65 14.97
C ALA A 202 -13.06 -13.39 16.42
N PRO A 203 -14.36 -13.50 16.78
CA PRO A 203 -14.85 -13.18 18.12
C PRO A 203 -14.28 -14.07 19.23
N ASP A 204 -13.82 -15.26 18.88
CA ASP A 204 -13.22 -16.28 19.75
C ASP A 204 -11.68 -16.24 19.80
N ALA A 205 -11.06 -15.41 18.95
CA ALA A 205 -9.60 -15.23 18.86
C ALA A 205 -9.26 -13.75 18.68
N VAL A 206 -9.36 -12.96 19.75
CA VAL A 206 -9.09 -11.52 19.73
C VAL A 206 -7.61 -11.27 19.95
N GLU A 207 -6.89 -10.96 18.86
CA GLU A 207 -5.44 -10.71 18.84
C GLU A 207 -5.16 -9.40 18.09
N PRO A 208 -4.96 -8.26 18.80
CA PRO A 208 -4.66 -7.00 18.13
C PRO A 208 -3.27 -7.01 17.50
N ILE A 209 -3.18 -6.46 16.27
CA ILE A 209 -1.91 -6.28 15.58
C ILE A 209 -1.23 -5.00 16.05
N GLU A 210 0.07 -5.08 16.33
CA GLU A 210 0.87 -3.91 16.64
C GLU A 210 0.98 -2.98 15.43
N PHE A 211 0.78 -1.68 15.64
CA PHE A 211 0.94 -0.67 14.61
C PHE A 211 1.55 0.61 15.17
N VAL A 212 2.09 1.44 14.27
CA VAL A 212 2.66 2.73 14.67
C VAL A 212 1.54 3.67 15.13
N LYS A 213 1.58 4.12 16.38
CA LYS A 213 0.58 5.02 16.93
C LYS A 213 0.55 6.33 16.15
N ILE A 214 -0.60 6.67 15.60
CA ILE A 214 -0.83 7.96 14.94
C ILE A 214 -1.04 9.00 16.04
N SER A 215 -0.27 10.10 15.97
CA SER A 215 -0.42 11.22 16.90
C SER A 215 -1.82 11.84 16.77
N ALA A 216 -2.41 12.22 17.89
CA ALA A 216 -3.67 12.95 17.87
C ALA A 216 -3.52 14.27 17.10
N PRO A 217 -4.58 14.74 16.41
CA PRO A 217 -4.57 16.04 15.76
C PRO A 217 -4.20 17.14 16.76
N THR A 218 -3.28 18.02 16.36
CA THR A 218 -2.86 19.16 17.20
C THR A 218 -3.66 20.43 16.93
N LEU A 219 -4.45 20.41 15.86
CA LEU A 219 -5.28 21.55 15.44
C LEU A 219 -6.64 21.04 14.96
N GLU A 220 -7.69 21.67 15.40
CA GLU A 220 -9.07 21.49 14.92
C GLU A 220 -9.55 22.78 14.25
N MET A 221 -10.15 22.67 13.07
CA MET A 221 -10.70 23.81 12.33
C MET A 221 -12.10 23.47 11.85
N THR A 222 -13.01 24.42 12.00
CA THR A 222 -14.36 24.32 11.46
C THR A 222 -14.48 25.14 10.18
N PHE A 223 -14.96 24.52 9.11
CA PHE A 223 -15.31 25.21 7.87
C PHE A 223 -16.84 25.35 7.80
N SER A 224 -17.31 26.56 7.58
CA SER A 224 -18.73 26.84 7.39
C SER A 224 -18.93 27.77 6.20
N VAL A 225 -20.15 27.82 5.70
CA VAL A 225 -20.51 28.80 4.66
C VAL A 225 -20.36 30.19 5.28
N ASN A 226 -19.80 31.13 4.50
CA ASN A 226 -19.73 32.51 4.92
C ASN A 226 -21.14 33.16 4.80
N ASP A 227 -21.81 33.29 5.93
CA ASP A 227 -23.13 33.93 6.08
C ASP A 227 -23.02 35.38 6.62
N SER A 228 -21.82 35.94 6.52
CA SER A 228 -21.58 37.33 6.90
C SER A 228 -22.43 38.30 6.03
N PRO A 229 -23.08 39.31 6.62
CA PRO A 229 -23.86 40.29 5.85
C PRO A 229 -23.00 41.15 4.90
N PHE A 230 -21.67 40.98 4.93
CA PHE A 230 -20.71 41.68 4.06
C PHE A 230 -20.04 40.72 3.04
N ALA A 231 -20.54 39.50 2.85
CA ALA A 231 -20.03 38.53 1.89
C ALA A 231 -20.71 38.68 0.52
#